data_14d3dcaee271b9f3dcb0dd5ef0911252
#
_entry.id   14d3dcaee271b9f3dcb0dd5ef0911252
#
_cell.length_a   1.000
_cell.length_b   1.000
_cell.length_c   1.000
_cell.angle_alpha   90.00
_cell.angle_beta   90.00
_cell.angle_gamma   90.00
#
_symmetry.space_group_name_H-M   'P 1'
#
loop_
_entity.id
_entity.type
_entity.pdbx_description
1 polymer ?
#
loop_
_entity_poly.entity_id
_entity_poly.type
_entity_poly.pdbx_seq_one_letter_code
_entity_poly.pdbx_strand_id
1 'polypeptide(L)'
;DSAFAMARRAQRGWAARSPRERARVLLRFHDLVLERQAQGLDIAQTETGKARRDAFEELLDCALTSRHYARVGPGMLAPQKRLGVFLALTDTVEHHHPKGVVGIVSPWNYPIALAVGDALPALLAGNAVVLRPDIQTTVTALWAVDLLREAGVPEGVLSVVIGDGK
;
A
#
# COMPACT_ATOMS: atom_id res chain seq x y z
N ASP A 1 -8.50 -3.45 -18.45
CA ASP A 1 -8.70 -2.02 -18.77
C ASP A 1 -9.68 -1.32 -17.81
N SER A 2 -10.78 -1.97 -17.39
CA SER A 2 -11.77 -1.36 -16.47
C SER A 2 -11.22 -1.02 -15.10
N ALA A 3 -10.40 -1.90 -14.50
CA ALA A 3 -9.78 -1.68 -13.19
C ALA A 3 -8.84 -0.46 -13.20
N PHE A 4 -8.03 -0.29 -14.23
CA PHE A 4 -7.16 0.88 -14.37
C PHE A 4 -7.96 2.17 -14.59
N ALA A 5 -9.05 2.13 -15.35
CA ALA A 5 -9.91 3.28 -15.55
C ALA A 5 -10.61 3.71 -14.24
N MET A 6 -11.06 2.75 -13.43
CA MET A 6 -11.63 3.00 -12.12
C MET A 6 -10.58 3.57 -11.16
N ALA A 7 -9.39 2.97 -11.11
CA ALA A 7 -8.29 3.42 -10.29
C ALA A 7 -7.87 4.87 -10.61
N ARG A 8 -7.78 5.24 -11.89
CA ARG A 8 -7.46 6.62 -12.31
C ARG A 8 -8.51 7.64 -11.87
N ARG A 9 -9.79 7.28 -11.87
CA ARG A 9 -10.86 8.16 -11.38
C ARG A 9 -10.77 8.36 -9.87
N ALA A 10 -10.64 7.27 -9.12
CA ALA A 10 -10.58 7.30 -7.65
C ALA A 10 -9.30 7.97 -7.13
N GLN A 11 -8.19 7.82 -7.84
CA GLN A 11 -6.87 8.36 -7.48
C GLN A 11 -6.91 9.87 -7.24
N ARG A 12 -7.65 10.62 -8.02
CA ARG A 12 -7.71 12.10 -7.90
C ARG A 12 -8.19 12.53 -6.51
N GLY A 13 -9.27 11.92 -6.00
CA GLY A 13 -9.79 12.20 -4.67
C GLY A 13 -8.84 11.74 -3.55
N TRP A 14 -8.15 10.64 -3.76
CA TRP A 14 -7.14 10.14 -2.83
C TRP A 14 -5.90 11.05 -2.79
N ALA A 15 -5.40 11.46 -3.94
CA ALA A 15 -4.25 12.37 -4.05
C ALA A 15 -4.52 13.76 -3.45
N ALA A 16 -5.77 14.22 -3.47
CA ALA A 16 -6.17 15.49 -2.87
C ALA A 16 -6.09 15.50 -1.32
N ARG A 17 -6.09 14.32 -0.67
CA ARG A 17 -5.84 14.22 0.77
C ARG A 17 -4.38 14.57 1.06
N SER A 18 -4.13 15.22 2.18
CA SER A 18 -2.76 15.48 2.62
C SER A 18 -1.99 14.18 2.90
N PRO A 19 -0.64 14.16 2.80
CA PRO A 19 0.16 13.00 3.19
C PRO A 19 -0.10 12.53 4.64
N ARG A 20 -0.41 13.47 5.55
CA ARG A 20 -0.75 13.15 6.95
C ARG A 20 -2.10 12.43 7.08
N GLU A 21 -3.08 12.77 6.26
CA GLU A 21 -4.37 12.07 6.26
C GLU A 21 -4.22 10.66 5.73
N ARG A 22 -3.46 10.47 4.66
CA ARG A 22 -3.15 9.14 4.13
C ARG A 22 -2.34 8.30 5.13
N ALA A 23 -1.39 8.92 5.84
CA ALA A 23 -0.61 8.25 6.89
C ALA A 23 -1.47 7.73 8.05
N ARG A 24 -2.54 8.45 8.43
CA ARG A 24 -3.49 7.96 9.45
C ARG A 24 -4.19 6.66 9.02
N VAL A 25 -4.50 6.53 7.74
CA VAL A 25 -5.08 5.29 7.20
C VAL A 25 -4.08 4.13 7.33
N LEU A 26 -2.80 4.37 7.03
CA LEU A 26 -1.77 3.35 7.21
C LEU A 26 -1.59 2.95 8.69
N LEU A 27 -1.64 3.91 9.62
CA LEU A 27 -1.59 3.60 11.06
C LEU A 27 -2.80 2.75 11.49
N ARG A 28 -3.99 3.06 11.00
CA ARG A 28 -5.18 2.23 11.30
C ARG A 28 -5.05 0.83 10.70
N PHE A 29 -4.49 0.70 9.51
CA PHE A 29 -4.20 -0.60 8.92
C PHE A 29 -3.20 -1.39 9.78
N HIS A 30 -2.11 -0.78 10.25
CA HIS A 30 -1.19 -1.40 11.21
C HIS A 30 -1.93 -1.97 12.42
N ASP A 31 -2.82 -1.19 13.03
CA ASP A 31 -3.57 -1.63 14.21
C ASP A 31 -4.50 -2.80 13.88
N LEU A 32 -5.23 -2.73 12.75
CA LEU A 32 -6.11 -3.81 12.28
C LEU A 32 -5.36 -5.12 12.00
N VAL A 33 -4.18 -5.05 11.40
CA VAL A 33 -3.33 -6.24 11.17
C VAL A 33 -2.99 -6.93 12.50
N LEU A 34 -2.62 -6.17 13.52
CA LEU A 34 -2.29 -6.72 14.85
C LEU A 34 -3.54 -7.20 15.59
N GLU A 35 -4.65 -6.47 15.53
CA GLU A 35 -5.94 -6.86 16.13
C GLU A 35 -6.46 -8.19 15.56
N ARG A 36 -6.27 -8.42 14.27
CA ARG A 36 -6.77 -9.61 13.54
C ARG A 36 -5.70 -10.60 13.13
N GLN A 37 -4.53 -10.55 13.78
CA GLN A 37 -3.39 -11.39 13.42
C GLN A 37 -3.73 -12.89 13.38
N ALA A 38 -4.53 -13.40 14.31
CA ALA A 38 -4.89 -14.82 14.34
C ALA A 38 -5.58 -15.25 13.04
N GLN A 39 -6.54 -14.47 12.56
CA GLN A 39 -7.24 -14.71 11.29
C GLN A 39 -6.27 -14.70 10.10
N GLY A 40 -5.41 -13.68 10.02
CA GLY A 40 -4.41 -13.57 8.93
C GLY A 40 -3.44 -14.74 8.92
N LEU A 41 -2.99 -15.18 10.09
CA LEU A 41 -2.12 -16.36 10.23
C LEU A 41 -2.81 -17.64 9.77
N ASP A 42 -4.07 -17.87 10.14
CA ASP A 42 -4.81 -19.06 9.76
C ASP A 42 -5.03 -19.12 8.24
N ILE A 43 -5.38 -18.00 7.62
CA ILE A 43 -5.54 -17.89 6.17
C ILE A 43 -4.21 -18.15 5.45
N ALA A 44 -3.14 -17.45 5.85
CA ALA A 44 -1.82 -17.59 5.22
C ALA A 44 -1.28 -19.03 5.32
N GLN A 45 -1.46 -19.69 6.46
CA GLN A 45 -1.07 -21.09 6.62
C GLN A 45 -1.90 -22.02 5.74
N THR A 46 -3.20 -21.78 5.63
CA THR A 46 -4.09 -22.62 4.81
C THR A 46 -3.71 -22.56 3.33
N GLU A 47 -3.40 -21.38 2.81
CA GLU A 47 -3.06 -21.23 1.39
C GLU A 47 -1.61 -21.61 1.05
N THR A 48 -0.65 -21.35 1.96
CA THR A 48 0.77 -21.53 1.66
C THR A 48 1.40 -22.80 2.25
N GLY A 49 0.77 -23.37 3.27
CA GLY A 49 1.36 -24.49 4.04
C GLY A 49 2.56 -24.10 4.91
N LYS A 50 2.91 -22.79 5.00
CA LYS A 50 4.06 -22.34 5.80
C LYS A 50 3.84 -22.54 7.31
N ALA A 51 4.93 -22.63 8.06
CA ALA A 51 4.88 -22.68 9.50
C ALA A 51 4.26 -21.38 10.07
N ARG A 52 3.55 -21.50 11.20
CA ARG A 52 2.89 -20.32 11.83
C ARG A 52 3.89 -19.22 12.19
N ARG A 53 5.10 -19.58 12.57
CA ARG A 53 6.17 -18.62 12.84
C ARG A 53 6.50 -17.80 11.60
N ASP A 54 6.66 -18.43 10.44
CA ASP A 54 7.03 -17.76 9.20
C ASP A 54 5.87 -16.86 8.69
N ALA A 55 4.63 -17.33 8.88
CA ALA A 55 3.45 -16.50 8.59
C ALA A 55 3.38 -15.28 9.52
N PHE A 56 3.77 -15.44 10.80
CA PHE A 56 3.80 -14.33 11.75
C PHE A 56 4.88 -13.29 11.42
N GLU A 57 6.08 -13.75 11.02
CA GLU A 57 7.17 -12.86 10.60
C GLU A 57 6.73 -11.98 9.41
N GLU A 58 6.04 -12.56 8.43
CA GLU A 58 5.50 -11.84 7.27
C GLU A 58 4.43 -10.81 7.64
N LEU A 59 3.50 -11.20 8.51
CA LEU A 59 2.42 -10.32 8.97
C LEU A 59 2.98 -9.16 9.80
N LEU A 60 3.96 -9.45 10.66
CA LEU A 60 4.66 -8.43 11.45
C LEU A 60 5.43 -7.45 10.55
N ASP A 61 6.12 -7.94 9.52
CA ASP A 61 6.82 -7.10 8.55
C ASP A 61 5.85 -6.13 7.87
N CYS A 62 4.69 -6.61 7.44
CA CYS A 62 3.64 -5.78 6.84
C CYS A 62 3.17 -4.67 7.81
N ALA A 63 2.93 -5.01 9.09
CA ALA A 63 2.54 -4.04 10.11
C ALA A 63 3.64 -3.01 10.37
N LEU A 64 4.89 -3.44 10.52
CA LEU A 64 6.04 -2.56 10.73
C LEU A 64 6.28 -1.63 9.54
N THR A 65 6.19 -2.14 8.33
CA THR A 65 6.30 -1.37 7.08
C THR A 65 5.23 -0.28 7.02
N SER A 66 3.98 -0.63 7.35
CA SER A 66 2.89 0.33 7.41
C SER A 66 3.16 1.46 8.40
N ARG A 67 3.56 1.11 9.63
CA ARG A 67 3.90 2.08 10.66
C ARG A 67 5.11 2.94 10.29
N HIS A 68 6.12 2.34 9.66
CA HIS A 68 7.31 3.06 9.20
C HIS A 68 6.92 4.15 8.21
N TYR A 69 6.27 3.79 7.11
CA TYR A 69 5.87 4.77 6.11
C TYR A 69 4.87 5.80 6.62
N ALA A 70 3.96 5.42 7.51
CA ALA A 70 3.05 6.38 8.13
C ALA A 70 3.79 7.47 8.93
N ARG A 71 4.92 7.13 9.58
CA ARG A 71 5.69 8.06 10.40
C ARG A 71 6.64 8.93 9.57
N VAL A 72 7.38 8.33 8.65
CA VAL A 72 8.43 9.05 7.91
C VAL A 72 7.93 9.66 6.61
N GLY A 73 6.95 9.04 5.95
CA GLY A 73 6.51 9.40 4.61
C GLY A 73 5.96 10.81 4.45
N PRO A 74 5.17 11.35 5.38
CA PRO A 74 4.75 12.75 5.28
C PRO A 74 5.91 13.74 5.21
N GLY A 75 7.00 13.48 5.92
CA GLY A 75 8.24 14.27 5.85
C GLY A 75 8.97 14.09 4.53
N MET A 76 9.06 12.85 4.03
CA MET A 76 9.70 12.53 2.75
C MET A 76 8.97 13.16 1.56
N LEU A 77 7.65 13.29 1.63
CA LEU A 77 6.82 13.89 0.59
C LEU A 77 6.66 15.41 0.70
N ALA A 78 7.19 16.01 1.76
CA ALA A 78 7.12 17.44 1.94
C ALA A 78 7.99 18.17 0.90
N PRO A 79 7.57 19.35 0.44
CA PRO A 79 8.39 20.18 -0.43
C PRO A 79 9.74 20.49 0.21
N GLN A 80 10.81 20.37 -0.55
CA GLN A 80 12.18 20.60 -0.07
C GLN A 80 12.84 21.76 -0.82
N LYS A 81 13.40 22.70 -0.08
CA LYS A 81 14.23 23.74 -0.68
C LYS A 81 15.53 23.15 -1.19
N ARG A 82 15.91 23.55 -2.40
CA ARG A 82 17.15 23.14 -3.05
C ARG A 82 17.98 24.39 -3.39
N LEU A 83 19.28 24.23 -3.56
CA LEU A 83 20.13 25.31 -4.06
C LEU A 83 19.78 25.63 -5.50
N GLY A 84 19.47 26.87 -5.77
CA GLY A 84 19.26 27.36 -7.13
C GLY A 84 20.55 27.71 -7.82
N VAL A 85 20.49 27.91 -9.13
CA VAL A 85 21.67 28.28 -9.96
C VAL A 85 22.24 29.62 -9.53
N PHE A 86 21.40 30.57 -9.14
CA PHE A 86 21.79 31.86 -8.60
C PHE A 86 21.35 32.00 -7.15
N LEU A 87 22.30 31.84 -6.22
CA LEU A 87 22.04 31.73 -4.79
C LEU A 87 21.18 32.86 -4.16
N ALA A 88 21.25 34.07 -4.70
CA ALA A 88 20.52 35.20 -4.18
C ALA A 88 19.28 35.61 -5.01
N LEU A 89 19.07 34.98 -6.19
CA LEU A 89 18.07 35.40 -7.16
C LEU A 89 17.03 34.31 -7.47
N THR A 90 17.28 33.06 -7.05
CA THR A 90 16.39 31.95 -7.37
C THR A 90 15.95 31.20 -6.09
N ASP A 91 14.64 30.95 -5.94
CA ASP A 91 14.08 30.04 -4.93
C ASP A 91 13.65 28.74 -5.64
N THR A 92 14.40 27.67 -5.39
CA THR A 92 14.16 26.37 -6.01
C THR A 92 13.53 25.44 -5.00
N VAL A 93 12.38 24.86 -5.35
CA VAL A 93 11.63 23.92 -4.49
C VAL A 93 11.37 22.63 -5.27
N GLU A 94 11.76 21.52 -4.65
CA GLU A 94 11.43 20.18 -5.13
C GLU A 94 10.06 19.75 -4.60
N HIS A 95 9.17 19.36 -5.50
CA HIS A 95 7.84 18.84 -5.16
C HIS A 95 7.72 17.38 -5.58
N HIS A 96 7.11 16.55 -4.72
CA HIS A 96 6.79 15.17 -5.01
C HIS A 96 5.32 15.03 -5.42
N HIS A 97 5.09 14.48 -6.61
CA HIS A 97 3.76 14.21 -7.15
C HIS A 97 3.51 12.71 -7.33
N PRO A 98 2.28 12.21 -7.08
CA PRO A 98 1.94 10.83 -7.36
C PRO A 98 2.07 10.52 -8.86
N LYS A 99 2.51 9.31 -9.21
CA LYS A 99 2.55 8.83 -10.60
C LYS A 99 1.16 8.54 -11.18
N GLY A 100 0.16 8.39 -10.32
CA GLY A 100 -1.21 8.13 -10.68
C GLY A 100 -1.66 6.72 -10.29
N VAL A 101 -1.42 5.72 -11.12
CA VAL A 101 -1.79 4.32 -10.85
C VAL A 101 -0.56 3.44 -10.90
N VAL A 102 -0.36 2.64 -9.86
CA VAL A 102 0.71 1.65 -9.73
C VAL A 102 0.12 0.25 -9.90
N GLY A 103 0.71 -0.54 -10.80
CA GLY A 103 0.40 -1.97 -10.94
C GLY A 103 1.36 -2.79 -10.09
N ILE A 104 0.82 -3.73 -9.29
CA ILE A 104 1.60 -4.67 -8.48
C ILE A 104 1.22 -6.08 -8.88
N VAL A 105 2.23 -6.90 -9.17
CA VAL A 105 2.06 -8.35 -9.39
C VAL A 105 2.85 -9.04 -8.29
N SER A 106 2.15 -9.69 -7.38
CA SER A 106 2.78 -10.33 -6.22
C SER A 106 2.83 -11.86 -6.35
N PRO A 107 3.92 -12.48 -5.90
CA PRO A 107 4.07 -13.93 -5.89
C PRO A 107 3.37 -14.57 -4.69
N TRP A 108 3.34 -15.91 -4.67
CA TRP A 108 2.67 -16.72 -3.67
C TRP A 108 3.44 -16.94 -2.36
N ASN A 109 4.77 -16.78 -2.39
CA ASN A 109 5.64 -17.18 -1.27
C ASN A 109 5.58 -16.22 -0.06
N TYR A 110 5.28 -14.94 -0.28
CA TYR A 110 5.04 -13.92 0.76
C TYR A 110 3.78 -13.12 0.41
N PRO A 111 2.61 -13.76 0.51
CA PRO A 111 1.37 -13.23 -0.07
C PRO A 111 0.82 -11.98 0.61
N ILE A 112 1.18 -11.71 1.87
CA ILE A 112 0.81 -10.47 2.57
C ILE A 112 1.84 -9.38 2.27
N ALA A 113 3.10 -9.65 2.59
CA ALA A 113 4.16 -8.65 2.53
C ALA A 113 4.39 -8.13 1.09
N LEU A 114 4.43 -9.03 0.09
CA LEU A 114 4.66 -8.65 -1.30
C LEU A 114 3.39 -8.18 -2.03
N ALA A 115 2.19 -8.51 -1.53
CA ALA A 115 0.95 -7.98 -2.10
C ALA A 115 0.68 -6.54 -1.64
N VAL A 116 0.74 -6.28 -0.33
CA VAL A 116 0.37 -4.96 0.20
C VAL A 116 1.57 -4.14 0.67
N GLY A 117 2.72 -4.75 0.96
CA GLY A 117 3.91 -4.02 1.40
C GLY A 117 4.33 -2.94 0.41
N ASP A 118 4.37 -3.24 -0.90
CA ASP A 118 4.64 -2.26 -1.95
C ASP A 118 3.46 -1.30 -2.20
N ALA A 119 2.23 -1.74 -1.89
CA ALA A 119 1.06 -0.89 -1.99
C ALA A 119 1.05 0.24 -0.94
N LEU A 120 1.59 -0.01 0.26
CA LEU A 120 1.58 0.96 1.35
C LEU A 120 2.29 2.28 0.99
N PRO A 121 3.56 2.29 0.53
CA PRO A 121 4.22 3.52 0.11
C PRO A 121 3.58 4.14 -1.13
N ALA A 122 3.05 3.33 -2.07
CA ALA A 122 2.36 3.84 -3.24
C ALA A 122 1.07 4.60 -2.84
N LEU A 123 0.26 4.04 -1.94
CA LEU A 123 -0.93 4.68 -1.38
C LEU A 123 -0.58 5.96 -0.61
N LEU A 124 0.47 5.91 0.23
CA LEU A 124 0.92 7.08 0.96
C LEU A 124 1.35 8.23 0.05
N ALA A 125 2.03 7.92 -1.05
CA ALA A 125 2.43 8.91 -2.05
C ALA A 125 1.23 9.49 -2.85
N GLY A 126 0.01 8.97 -2.65
CA GLY A 126 -1.21 9.46 -3.30
C GLY A 126 -1.53 8.76 -4.62
N ASN A 127 -0.93 7.60 -4.89
CA ASN A 127 -1.29 6.77 -6.02
C ASN A 127 -2.51 5.89 -5.72
N ALA A 128 -3.21 5.47 -6.76
CA ALA A 128 -4.06 4.29 -6.70
C ALA A 128 -3.23 3.04 -7.07
N VAL A 129 -3.72 1.88 -6.66
CA VAL A 129 -3.04 0.60 -6.88
C VAL A 129 -3.99 -0.39 -7.55
N VAL A 130 -3.49 -1.08 -8.57
CA VAL A 130 -4.11 -2.27 -9.14
C VAL A 130 -3.22 -3.46 -8.80
N LEU A 131 -3.68 -4.31 -7.90
CA LEU A 131 -2.97 -5.48 -7.39
C LEU A 131 -3.44 -6.73 -8.14
N ARG A 132 -2.48 -7.52 -8.63
CA ARG A 132 -2.69 -8.88 -9.11
C ARG A 132 -1.93 -9.83 -8.20
N PRO A 133 -2.60 -10.42 -7.19
CA PRO A 133 -1.99 -11.46 -6.38
C PRO A 133 -1.82 -12.75 -7.18
N ASP A 134 -0.94 -13.62 -6.70
CA ASP A 134 -0.89 -15.00 -7.21
C ASP A 134 -2.20 -15.73 -6.94
N ILE A 135 -2.63 -16.55 -7.89
CA ILE A 135 -3.90 -17.28 -7.82
C ILE A 135 -3.92 -18.27 -6.64
N GLN A 136 -2.75 -18.79 -6.23
CA GLN A 136 -2.62 -19.74 -5.14
C GLN A 136 -2.83 -19.13 -3.76
N THR A 137 -2.67 -17.81 -3.62
CA THR A 137 -2.72 -17.10 -2.33
C THR A 137 -3.60 -15.86 -2.38
N THR A 138 -4.66 -15.97 -3.19
CA THR A 138 -5.58 -14.85 -3.43
C THR A 138 -6.34 -14.46 -2.16
N VAL A 139 -6.76 -15.41 -1.32
CA VAL A 139 -7.55 -15.11 -0.11
C VAL A 139 -6.71 -14.38 0.92
N THR A 140 -5.44 -14.75 1.05
CA THR A 140 -4.49 -14.04 1.93
C THR A 140 -4.32 -12.57 1.50
N ALA A 141 -4.15 -12.33 0.20
CA ALA A 141 -4.03 -10.97 -0.33
C ALA A 141 -5.34 -10.17 -0.14
N LEU A 142 -6.50 -10.79 -0.39
CA LEU A 142 -7.81 -10.16 -0.20
C LEU A 142 -8.06 -9.79 1.25
N TRP A 143 -7.67 -10.64 2.21
CA TRP A 143 -7.75 -10.31 3.64
C TRP A 143 -7.01 -9.01 3.95
N ALA A 144 -5.80 -8.85 3.49
CA ALA A 144 -5.02 -7.63 3.71
C ALA A 144 -5.62 -6.40 3.00
N VAL A 145 -6.16 -6.58 1.79
CA VAL A 145 -6.87 -5.52 1.04
C VAL A 145 -8.13 -5.08 1.79
N ASP A 146 -8.89 -6.01 2.36
CA ASP A 146 -10.10 -5.68 3.12
C ASP A 146 -9.76 -4.90 4.40
N LEU A 147 -8.65 -5.22 5.06
CA LEU A 147 -8.16 -4.41 6.19
C LEU A 147 -7.77 -2.99 5.75
N LEU A 148 -7.15 -2.82 4.59
CA LEU A 148 -6.84 -1.49 4.04
C LEU A 148 -8.11 -0.67 3.75
N ARG A 149 -9.15 -1.32 3.22
CA ARG A 149 -10.47 -0.70 2.99
C ARG A 149 -11.12 -0.28 4.31
N GLU A 150 -11.12 -1.17 5.30
CA GLU A 150 -11.63 -0.88 6.65
C GLU A 150 -10.83 0.25 7.33
N ALA A 151 -9.53 0.32 7.07
CA ALA A 151 -8.68 1.42 7.55
C ALA A 151 -9.01 2.77 6.92
N GLY A 152 -9.73 2.79 5.78
CA GLY A 152 -10.20 4.02 5.14
C GLY A 152 -9.64 4.29 3.75
N VAL A 153 -9.04 3.29 3.08
CA VAL A 153 -8.72 3.38 1.66
C VAL A 153 -10.04 3.36 0.87
N PRO A 154 -10.35 4.41 0.07
CA PRO A 154 -11.61 4.49 -0.65
C PRO A 154 -11.73 3.42 -1.74
N GLU A 155 -12.98 3.09 -2.08
CA GLU A 155 -13.28 2.22 -3.21
C GLU A 155 -12.61 2.71 -4.50
N GLY A 156 -12.07 1.79 -5.28
CA GLY A 156 -11.36 2.08 -6.51
C GLY A 156 -9.91 2.56 -6.35
N VAL A 157 -9.49 3.02 -5.16
CA VAL A 157 -8.08 3.40 -4.91
C VAL A 157 -7.18 2.17 -4.81
N LEU A 158 -7.70 1.06 -4.28
CA LEU A 158 -7.02 -0.24 -4.28
C LEU A 158 -7.96 -1.27 -4.89
N SER A 159 -7.63 -1.69 -6.11
CA SER A 159 -8.38 -2.69 -6.87
C SER A 159 -7.58 -3.98 -6.99
N VAL A 160 -8.27 -5.12 -6.92
CA VAL A 160 -7.66 -6.45 -7.13
C VAL A 160 -8.15 -7.04 -8.44
N VAL A 161 -7.24 -7.57 -9.22
CA VAL A 161 -7.51 -8.32 -10.45
C VAL A 161 -7.00 -9.74 -10.28
N ILE A 162 -7.88 -10.70 -10.40
CA ILE A 162 -7.56 -12.13 -10.25
C ILE A 162 -7.58 -12.77 -11.63
N GLY A 163 -6.59 -13.62 -11.89
CA GLY A 163 -6.51 -14.38 -13.14
C GLY A 163 -5.16 -15.05 -13.32
N ASP A 164 -5.12 -16.02 -14.24
CA ASP A 164 -3.87 -16.60 -14.71
C ASP A 164 -3.09 -15.58 -15.58
N GLY A 165 -1.86 -15.88 -15.90
CA GLY A 165 -0.97 -14.96 -16.65
C GLY A 165 -1.19 -14.90 -18.15
N LYS A 166 -2.35 -15.37 -18.64
CA LYS A 166 -2.69 -15.40 -20.08
C LYS A 166 -3.46 -14.18 -20.51
#